data_03affd19b7682db29e877e56c9d3e23a
#
_entry.id   03affd19b7682db29e877e56c9d3e23a
#
_cell.length_a   1.000
_cell.length_b   1.000
_cell.length_c   1.000
_cell.angle_alpha   90.00
_cell.angle_beta   90.00
_cell.angle_gamma   90.00
#
_symmetry.space_group_name_H-M   'P 1'
#
loop_
_entity.id
_entity.type
_entity.pdbx_description
1 polymer ?
#
loop_
_entity_poly.entity_id
_entity_poly.type
_entity_poly.pdbx_seq_one_letter_code
_entity_poly.pdbx_strand_id
1 'polypeptide(L)'
;MNIKFLHIIIFVSFLLPACQQGKRQPDSTSNVHHVVVCWLNEHGNKEARQKVIEVSRGFSAIPGVIDVRAGRVIPSEREIVDSSFDVAIYLSFENEQKLFEYLNHPIHKKAVEKMLKPLVRKVVVYDFIE
;
A
#
# COMPACT_ATOMS: atom_id res chain seq x y z
N MET A 1 -2.80 -88.31 -12.17
CA MET A 1 -3.12 -87.35 -11.09
C MET A 1 -2.44 -86.04 -11.50
N ASN A 2 -3.20 -85.13 -12.15
CA ASN A 2 -2.69 -83.90 -12.77
C ASN A 2 -2.84 -82.72 -11.82
N ILE A 3 -1.72 -82.25 -11.30
CA ILE A 3 -1.68 -81.08 -10.45
C ILE A 3 -1.48 -79.89 -11.39
N LYS A 4 -2.54 -79.07 -11.53
CA LYS A 4 -2.48 -77.79 -12.27
C LYS A 4 -1.91 -76.73 -11.35
N PHE A 5 -0.70 -76.25 -11.65
CA PHE A 5 -0.12 -75.07 -11.00
C PHE A 5 -0.85 -73.81 -11.47
N LEU A 6 -1.56 -73.21 -10.53
CA LEU A 6 -2.22 -71.90 -10.70
C LEU A 6 -1.20 -70.80 -10.42
N HIS A 7 -0.75 -70.10 -11.45
CA HIS A 7 0.11 -68.92 -11.30
C HIS A 7 -0.74 -67.70 -10.92
N ILE A 8 -0.61 -67.29 -9.66
CA ILE A 8 -1.20 -66.02 -9.17
C ILE A 8 -0.22 -64.92 -9.56
N ILE A 9 -0.62 -64.11 -10.53
CA ILE A 9 0.08 -62.86 -10.89
C ILE A 9 -0.36 -61.77 -9.93
N ILE A 10 0.52 -61.42 -8.99
CA ILE A 10 0.32 -60.27 -8.09
C ILE A 10 0.67 -59.00 -8.86
N PHE A 11 -0.36 -58.24 -9.19
CA PHE A 11 -0.19 -56.91 -9.79
C PHE A 11 0.13 -55.91 -8.65
N VAL A 12 1.41 -55.60 -8.48
CA VAL A 12 1.83 -54.55 -7.55
C VAL A 12 1.61 -53.21 -8.21
N SER A 13 0.49 -52.55 -7.90
CA SER A 13 0.23 -51.18 -8.31
C SER A 13 1.14 -50.22 -7.56
N PHE A 14 2.16 -49.71 -8.23
CA PHE A 14 3.02 -48.64 -7.76
C PHE A 14 2.22 -47.33 -7.77
N LEU A 15 1.65 -46.96 -6.64
CA LEU A 15 1.09 -45.60 -6.44
C LEU A 15 2.24 -44.62 -6.28
N LEU A 16 2.59 -43.92 -7.38
CA LEU A 16 3.47 -42.75 -7.33
C LEU A 16 2.74 -41.62 -6.59
N PRO A 17 3.31 -41.03 -5.53
CA PRO A 17 2.77 -39.82 -4.97
C PRO A 17 2.95 -38.69 -5.98
N ALA A 18 1.85 -38.20 -6.53
CA ALA A 18 1.84 -36.95 -7.29
C ALA A 18 2.24 -35.83 -6.34
N CYS A 19 3.47 -35.31 -6.51
CA CYS A 19 3.85 -34.04 -5.92
C CYS A 19 2.90 -32.97 -6.48
N GLN A 20 1.88 -32.63 -5.69
CA GLN A 20 1.12 -31.41 -5.92
C GLN A 20 2.08 -30.26 -5.69
N GLN A 21 2.62 -29.72 -6.77
CA GLN A 21 3.18 -28.39 -6.76
C GLN A 21 2.04 -27.44 -6.36
N GLY A 22 2.01 -27.10 -5.06
CA GLY A 22 1.16 -26.05 -4.57
C GLY A 22 1.49 -24.80 -5.38
N LYS A 23 0.57 -24.40 -6.27
CA LYS A 23 0.56 -23.06 -6.82
C LYS A 23 0.58 -22.14 -5.61
N ARG A 24 1.70 -21.44 -5.36
CA ARG A 24 1.71 -20.32 -4.45
C ARG A 24 0.64 -19.37 -4.98
N GLN A 25 -0.49 -19.34 -4.30
CA GLN A 25 -1.43 -18.26 -4.44
C GLN A 25 -0.63 -17.00 -4.10
N PRO A 26 -0.66 -15.95 -4.94
CA PRO A 26 -0.03 -14.69 -4.55
C PRO A 26 -0.63 -14.31 -3.20
N ASP A 27 0.24 -14.08 -2.23
CA ASP A 27 -0.13 -13.67 -0.87
C ASP A 27 -0.92 -12.36 -1.01
N SER A 28 -2.24 -12.46 -0.88
CA SER A 28 -3.17 -11.36 -1.18
C SER A 28 -3.27 -10.34 -0.05
N THR A 29 -2.24 -10.25 0.79
CA THR A 29 -2.21 -9.37 1.97
C THR A 29 -0.99 -8.46 2.01
N SER A 30 -0.35 -8.18 0.87
CA SER A 30 0.68 -7.14 0.83
C SER A 30 0.02 -5.77 0.86
N ASN A 31 0.09 -5.10 2.00
CA ASN A 31 -0.37 -3.73 2.13
C ASN A 31 0.55 -2.79 1.34
N VAL A 32 -0.04 -1.86 0.63
CA VAL A 32 0.67 -0.78 -0.06
C VAL A 32 0.60 0.47 0.79
N HIS A 33 1.74 1.12 0.94
CA HIS A 33 1.90 2.33 1.74
C HIS A 33 2.28 3.50 0.83
N HIS A 34 1.58 4.61 1.01
CA HIS A 34 1.75 5.85 0.27
C HIS A 34 2.07 6.97 1.24
N VAL A 35 3.32 7.41 1.26
CA VAL A 35 3.82 8.49 2.12
C VAL A 35 4.06 9.73 1.28
N VAL A 36 3.42 10.83 1.65
CA VAL A 36 3.53 12.11 0.97
C VAL A 36 4.10 13.14 1.93
N VAL A 37 5.18 13.79 1.53
CA VAL A 37 5.84 14.84 2.31
C VAL A 37 5.69 16.16 1.56
N CYS A 38 5.16 17.17 2.24
CA CYS A 38 4.81 18.46 1.66
C CYS A 38 5.58 19.63 2.27
N TRP A 39 6.12 20.48 1.42
CA TRP A 39 6.66 21.80 1.76
C TRP A 39 5.68 22.87 1.32
N LEU A 40 5.21 23.69 2.24
CA LEU A 40 4.29 24.78 1.96
C LEU A 40 4.98 25.93 1.19
N ASN A 41 4.22 26.73 0.46
CA ASN A 41 4.71 27.96 -0.15
C ASN A 41 5.31 28.89 0.90
N GLU A 42 4.63 29.03 2.04
CA GLU A 42 5.10 29.75 3.19
C GLU A 42 5.42 28.74 4.30
N HIS A 43 6.70 28.41 4.48
CA HIS A 43 7.15 27.49 5.50
C HIS A 43 6.65 27.93 6.89
N GLY A 44 6.10 26.98 7.65
CA GLY A 44 5.59 27.21 8.99
C GLY A 44 4.20 27.88 9.05
N ASN A 45 3.58 28.22 7.95
CA ASN A 45 2.23 28.79 7.95
C ASN A 45 1.22 27.81 8.56
N LYS A 46 0.64 28.21 9.70
CA LYS A 46 -0.23 27.32 10.51
C LYS A 46 -1.56 27.02 9.82
N GLU A 47 -2.15 28.04 9.19
CA GLU A 47 -3.44 27.94 8.50
C GLU A 47 -3.34 27.04 7.28
N ALA A 48 -2.32 27.27 6.44
CA ALA A 48 -2.05 26.43 5.27
C ALA A 48 -1.77 24.99 5.68
N ARG A 49 -0.97 24.77 6.72
CA ARG A 49 -0.66 23.45 7.26
C ARG A 49 -1.92 22.74 7.75
N GLN A 50 -2.74 23.42 8.53
CA GLN A 50 -3.99 22.84 9.03
C GLN A 50 -4.93 22.46 7.89
N LYS A 51 -5.02 23.31 6.86
CA LYS A 51 -5.81 23.04 5.67
C LYS A 51 -5.34 21.79 4.92
N VAL A 52 -4.02 21.62 4.73
CA VAL A 52 -3.46 20.43 4.09
C VAL A 52 -3.79 19.18 4.90
N ILE A 53 -3.64 19.23 6.22
CA ILE A 53 -3.95 18.10 7.14
C ILE A 53 -5.43 17.71 7.04
N GLU A 54 -6.34 18.69 7.11
CA GLU A 54 -7.79 18.44 7.07
C GLU A 54 -8.22 17.83 5.73
N VAL A 55 -7.77 18.42 4.62
CA VAL A 55 -8.08 17.91 3.28
C VAL A 55 -7.57 16.47 3.11
N SER A 56 -6.34 16.21 3.55
CA SER A 56 -5.74 14.87 3.46
C SER A 56 -6.47 13.83 4.29
N ARG A 57 -6.89 14.18 5.51
CA ARG A 57 -7.71 13.28 6.36
C ARG A 57 -9.05 12.93 5.72
N GLY A 58 -9.62 13.83 4.91
CA GLY A 58 -10.84 13.59 4.14
C GLY A 58 -10.72 12.47 3.11
N PHE A 59 -9.51 12.07 2.73
CA PHE A 59 -9.28 10.95 1.81
C PHE A 59 -9.71 9.59 2.38
N SER A 60 -9.93 9.49 3.68
CA SER A 60 -10.52 8.29 4.31
C SER A 60 -11.90 7.91 3.73
N ALA A 61 -12.60 8.86 3.11
CA ALA A 61 -13.87 8.63 2.44
C ALA A 61 -13.73 7.98 1.04
N ILE A 62 -12.52 7.85 0.51
CA ILE A 62 -12.29 7.25 -0.81
C ILE A 62 -12.25 5.72 -0.67
N PRO A 63 -13.05 4.98 -1.46
CA PRO A 63 -13.05 3.52 -1.41
C PRO A 63 -11.65 2.93 -1.65
N GLY A 64 -11.30 1.91 -0.88
CA GLY A 64 -9.99 1.24 -0.96
C GLY A 64 -8.91 1.83 -0.06
N VAL A 65 -9.14 2.98 0.55
CA VAL A 65 -8.26 3.53 1.59
C VAL A 65 -8.52 2.79 2.92
N ILE A 66 -7.48 2.19 3.50
CA ILE A 66 -7.56 1.48 4.78
C ILE A 66 -7.31 2.45 5.94
N ASP A 67 -6.24 3.22 5.87
CA ASP A 67 -5.86 4.18 6.90
C ASP A 67 -5.35 5.49 6.27
N VAL A 68 -5.63 6.59 6.93
CA VAL A 68 -5.09 7.93 6.59
C VAL A 68 -4.60 8.61 7.84
N ARG A 69 -3.36 9.05 7.80
CA ARG A 69 -2.77 9.88 8.85
C ARG A 69 -2.12 11.10 8.23
N ALA A 70 -2.32 12.25 8.83
CA ALA A 70 -1.66 13.48 8.42
C ALA A 70 -1.27 14.30 9.65
N GLY A 71 -0.09 14.86 9.61
CA GLY A 71 0.46 15.60 10.73
C GLY A 71 1.56 16.56 10.33
N ARG A 72 1.96 17.40 11.30
CA ARG A 72 3.05 18.36 11.15
C ARG A 72 4.40 17.70 11.41
N VAL A 73 5.45 18.30 10.88
CA VAL A 73 6.83 17.96 11.23
C VAL A 73 7.09 18.14 12.73
N ILE A 74 7.97 17.29 13.27
CA ILE A 74 8.58 17.48 14.58
C ILE A 74 10.01 17.96 14.33
N PRO A 75 10.36 19.18 14.74
CA PRO A 75 11.73 19.68 14.63
C PRO A 75 12.71 18.78 15.37
N SER A 76 13.89 18.56 14.82
CA SER A 76 14.92 17.71 15.40
C SER A 76 16.31 18.24 15.06
N GLU A 77 17.23 18.16 16.01
CA GLU A 77 18.65 18.48 15.82
C GLU A 77 19.48 17.26 15.42
N ARG A 78 18.85 16.06 15.28
CA ARG A 78 19.54 14.86 14.82
C ARG A 78 19.86 14.99 13.33
N GLU A 79 21.12 14.87 12.95
CA GLU A 79 21.60 15.03 11.57
C GLU A 79 20.86 14.15 10.54
N ILE A 80 20.41 12.96 10.95
CA ILE A 80 19.70 12.03 10.09
C ILE A 80 18.23 12.42 9.86
N VAL A 81 17.69 13.40 10.62
CA VAL A 81 16.27 13.80 10.53
C VAL A 81 16.11 15.00 9.62
N ASP A 82 15.47 14.79 8.48
CA ASP A 82 14.99 15.91 7.67
C ASP A 82 13.70 16.49 8.29
N SER A 83 13.81 17.64 8.91
CA SER A 83 12.69 18.41 9.45
C SER A 83 12.37 19.68 8.64
N SER A 84 12.81 19.74 7.38
CA SER A 84 12.60 20.88 6.49
C SER A 84 11.18 20.96 5.90
N PHE A 85 10.40 19.90 5.98
CA PHE A 85 9.03 19.85 5.47
C PHE A 85 8.02 20.42 6.47
N ASP A 86 6.77 20.61 6.04
CA ASP A 86 5.70 21.15 6.88
C ASP A 86 4.65 20.11 7.28
N VAL A 87 4.29 19.21 6.37
CA VAL A 87 3.27 18.19 6.55
C VAL A 87 3.74 16.86 6.00
N ALA A 88 3.50 15.78 6.76
CA ALA A 88 3.56 14.42 6.27
C ALA A 88 2.17 13.79 6.27
N ILE A 89 1.88 13.01 5.23
CA ILE A 89 0.63 12.31 5.01
C ILE A 89 0.99 10.85 4.76
N TYR A 90 0.26 9.95 5.41
CA TYR A 90 0.39 8.51 5.23
C TYR A 90 -0.97 7.94 4.86
N LEU A 91 -0.98 7.06 3.85
CA LEU A 91 -2.13 6.25 3.50
C LEU A 91 -1.71 4.79 3.33
N SER A 92 -2.65 3.88 3.55
CA SER A 92 -2.46 2.47 3.25
C SER A 92 -3.63 1.89 2.45
N PHE A 93 -3.31 0.87 1.63
CA PHE A 93 -4.22 0.20 0.71
C PHE A 93 -3.97 -1.31 0.74
N GLU A 94 -4.97 -2.11 0.38
CA GLU A 94 -4.83 -3.57 0.31
C GLU A 94 -3.83 -4.04 -0.76
N ASN A 95 -3.66 -3.26 -1.84
CA ASN A 95 -2.79 -3.61 -2.97
C ASN A 95 -2.56 -2.40 -3.88
N GLU A 96 -1.66 -2.55 -4.86
CA GLU A 96 -1.33 -1.51 -5.84
C GLU A 96 -2.54 -1.06 -6.67
N GLN A 97 -3.47 -1.95 -6.98
CA GLN A 97 -4.67 -1.60 -7.73
C GLN A 97 -5.52 -0.59 -6.94
N LYS A 98 -5.65 -0.75 -5.61
CA LYS A 98 -6.39 0.17 -4.74
C LYS A 98 -5.70 1.53 -4.63
N LEU A 99 -4.38 1.57 -4.56
CA LEU A 99 -3.62 2.82 -4.66
C LEU A 99 -3.89 3.51 -6.01
N PHE A 100 -3.84 2.78 -7.12
CA PHE A 100 -4.11 3.33 -8.44
C PHE A 100 -5.54 3.89 -8.58
N GLU A 101 -6.54 3.19 -8.06
CA GLU A 101 -7.94 3.65 -8.01
C GLU A 101 -8.08 4.94 -7.19
N TYR A 102 -7.42 5.03 -6.04
CA TYR A 102 -7.36 6.23 -5.20
C TYR A 102 -6.74 7.42 -5.95
N LEU A 103 -5.57 7.24 -6.57
CA LEU A 103 -4.89 8.30 -7.31
C LEU A 103 -5.76 8.86 -8.46
N ASN A 104 -6.60 8.01 -9.05
CA ASN A 104 -7.51 8.38 -10.12
C ASN A 104 -8.90 8.83 -9.66
N HIS A 105 -9.19 8.72 -8.37
CA HIS A 105 -10.50 9.06 -7.83
C HIS A 105 -10.82 10.55 -7.96
N PRO A 106 -12.03 10.94 -8.36
CA PRO A 106 -12.42 12.37 -8.55
C PRO A 106 -12.20 13.22 -7.30
N ILE A 107 -12.49 12.68 -6.11
CA ILE A 107 -12.27 13.38 -4.82
C ILE A 107 -10.79 13.71 -4.67
N HIS A 108 -9.87 12.74 -4.88
CA HIS A 108 -8.42 12.95 -4.79
C HIS A 108 -7.97 14.00 -5.80
N LYS A 109 -8.29 13.82 -7.08
CA LYS A 109 -7.90 14.76 -8.15
C LYS A 109 -8.36 16.18 -7.87
N LYS A 110 -9.63 16.34 -7.47
CA LYS A 110 -10.19 17.67 -7.15
C LYS A 110 -9.48 18.30 -5.95
N ALA A 111 -9.24 17.53 -4.89
CA ALA A 111 -8.57 18.02 -3.69
C ALA A 111 -7.12 18.45 -4.01
N VAL A 112 -6.37 17.63 -4.75
CA VAL A 112 -5.00 17.97 -5.17
C VAL A 112 -4.98 19.24 -5.99
N GLU A 113 -5.78 19.33 -7.06
CA GLU A 113 -5.75 20.48 -7.98
C GLU A 113 -6.26 21.78 -7.35
N LYS A 114 -7.34 21.72 -6.58
CA LYS A 114 -8.05 22.92 -6.12
C LYS A 114 -7.67 23.35 -4.71
N MET A 115 -7.18 22.44 -3.88
CA MET A 115 -6.97 22.70 -2.47
C MET A 115 -5.52 22.51 -2.00
N LEU A 116 -4.79 21.54 -2.54
CA LEU A 116 -3.42 21.25 -2.09
C LEU A 116 -2.37 21.98 -2.94
N LYS A 117 -2.39 21.86 -4.27
CA LYS A 117 -1.42 22.52 -5.14
C LYS A 117 -1.26 24.04 -4.90
N PRO A 118 -2.30 24.80 -4.62
CA PRO A 118 -2.14 26.22 -4.32
C PRO A 118 -1.36 26.53 -3.04
N LEU A 119 -1.26 25.56 -2.14
CA LEU A 119 -0.63 25.73 -0.81
C LEU A 119 0.80 25.21 -0.74
N VAL A 120 1.19 24.31 -1.66
CA VAL A 120 2.48 23.61 -1.58
C VAL A 120 3.41 23.99 -2.73
N ARG A 121 4.71 24.17 -2.43
CA ARG A 121 5.77 24.44 -3.42
C ARG A 121 6.53 23.19 -3.85
N LYS A 122 6.48 22.14 -3.02
CA LYS A 122 7.18 20.88 -3.28
C LYS A 122 6.43 19.72 -2.61
N VAL A 123 6.37 18.60 -3.32
CA VAL A 123 5.86 17.32 -2.80
C VAL A 123 6.86 16.23 -3.16
N VAL A 124 7.08 15.31 -2.20
CA VAL A 124 7.82 14.08 -2.42
C VAL A 124 6.94 12.93 -1.98
N VAL A 125 6.92 11.87 -2.78
CA VAL A 125 6.08 10.70 -2.55
C VAL A 125 6.97 9.46 -2.45
N TYR A 126 6.65 8.58 -1.50
CA TYR A 126 7.26 7.27 -1.33
C TYR A 126 6.16 6.21 -1.30
N ASP A 127 6.17 5.32 -2.30
CA ASP A 127 5.27 4.17 -2.37
C ASP A 127 6.08 2.90 -2.10
N PHE A 128 5.60 2.03 -1.22
CA PHE A 128 6.24 0.75 -0.93
C PHE A 128 5.21 -0.32 -0.54
N ILE A 129 5.62 -1.57 -0.63
CA ILE A 129 4.81 -2.75 -0.31
C ILE A 129 5.41 -3.43 0.92
N GLU A 130 4.54 -3.81 1.85
CA GLU A 130 4.87 -4.61 3.03
C GLU A 130 4.60 -6.10 2.78
#